data_3a3108a98d64ee64be7c4c92c93b5714
#
_entry.id   3a3108a98d64ee64be7c4c92c93b5714
#
_cell.length_a   1.000
_cell.length_b   1.000
_cell.length_c   1.000
_cell.angle_alpha   90.00
_cell.angle_beta   90.00
_cell.angle_gamma   90.00
#
_symmetry.space_group_name_H-M   'P 1'
#
loop_
_entity.id
_entity.type
_entity.pdbx_description
1 polymer ?
#
loop_
_entity_poly.entity_id
_entity_poly.type
_entity_poly.pdbx_seq_one_letter_code
_entity_poly.pdbx_strand_id
1 'polypeptide(L)'
;MAFNTYGAEQSEKRESNVDYDALNKYVVETVQAEQPETMVGVVSMIIDLGTQKLPDAEYEVDDEDKGLTVDELNEKHKEAIESGKITKYDMAYDNGKQVIKKFVPQKDRQAIVYAVDFPDVIVDKGEFFGQSNPQPLRLFSGGQFWNGEKMTVQNMMPLKVTKDDNIEGGKTWTMKPNSTLYKMALGAKLIETGKAFNPSRIDELLGKSLQFEIQVFMKPSKNGKSYYTEKLKYVGGLGRGQQPLTLDKTYMIEFNGDNDVEGLKQLRANVVNTIKNATNYQGSKIQQQLESLNSGNNTSNDNKQDASPKYDDSDIPFGDDVGDAW
;
A
#
# COMPACT_ATOMS: atom_id res chain seq x y z
N MET A 1 -9.65 5.25 -51.50
CA MET A 1 -9.54 6.06 -50.28
C MET A 1 -8.40 5.45 -49.46
N ALA A 2 -7.25 6.16 -49.40
CA ALA A 2 -6.09 5.71 -48.66
C ALA A 2 -6.22 6.22 -47.22
N PHE A 3 -6.14 5.31 -46.26
CA PHE A 3 -6.04 5.67 -44.85
C PHE A 3 -4.68 6.32 -44.62
N ASN A 4 -4.69 7.58 -44.23
CA ASN A 4 -3.50 8.32 -43.84
C ASN A 4 -3.16 7.86 -42.40
N THR A 5 -2.26 6.90 -42.28
CA THR A 5 -1.63 6.54 -41.01
C THR A 5 -0.63 7.65 -40.68
N TYR A 6 -1.10 8.74 -40.10
CA TYR A 6 -0.20 9.64 -39.37
C TYR A 6 0.34 8.80 -38.19
N GLY A 7 1.65 8.67 -38.20
CA GLY A 7 2.42 7.80 -37.36
C GLY A 7 2.01 7.93 -35.88
N ALA A 8 1.76 6.79 -35.27
CA ALA A 8 2.04 6.65 -33.86
C ALA A 8 3.54 6.96 -33.72
N GLU A 9 3.87 8.19 -33.40
CA GLU A 9 5.17 8.50 -32.84
C GLU A 9 5.29 7.58 -31.64
N GLN A 10 6.15 6.56 -31.79
CA GLN A 10 6.67 5.87 -30.62
C GLN A 10 7.22 7.01 -29.76
N SER A 11 6.57 7.26 -28.64
CA SER A 11 7.14 8.13 -27.62
C SER A 11 8.49 7.51 -27.30
N GLU A 12 9.56 8.12 -27.83
CA GLU A 12 10.91 7.76 -27.43
C GLU A 12 10.89 7.77 -25.90
N LYS A 13 11.17 6.62 -25.30
CA LYS A 13 11.41 6.55 -23.86
C LYS A 13 12.50 7.59 -23.62
N ARG A 14 12.15 8.71 -23.02
CA ARG A 14 13.15 9.67 -22.53
C ARG A 14 14.02 8.87 -21.58
N GLU A 15 15.24 8.59 -21.99
CA GLU A 15 16.24 8.05 -21.07
C GLU A 15 16.36 9.08 -19.95
N SER A 16 15.93 8.73 -18.77
CA SER A 16 16.14 9.59 -17.61
C SER A 16 17.64 9.57 -17.31
N ASN A 17 18.28 10.73 -17.28
CA ASN A 17 19.68 10.86 -16.89
C ASN A 17 19.90 10.67 -15.39
N VAL A 18 18.92 10.12 -14.68
CA VAL A 18 18.97 9.89 -13.23
C VAL A 18 19.79 8.64 -12.95
N ASP A 19 20.81 8.78 -12.12
CA ASP A 19 21.54 7.64 -11.55
C ASP A 19 20.72 6.99 -10.43
N TYR A 20 19.87 6.03 -10.80
CA TYR A 20 19.03 5.32 -9.84
C TYR A 20 19.81 4.43 -8.87
N ASP A 21 20.99 3.93 -9.28
CA ASP A 21 21.83 3.12 -8.39
C ASP A 21 22.39 4.00 -7.26
N ALA A 22 22.86 5.21 -7.61
CA ALA A 22 23.31 6.19 -6.63
C ALA A 22 22.15 6.66 -5.72
N LEU A 23 20.97 6.94 -6.28
CA LEU A 23 19.78 7.29 -5.51
C LEU A 23 19.39 6.20 -4.51
N ASN A 24 19.32 4.94 -4.96
CA ASN A 24 18.95 3.81 -4.11
C ASN A 24 19.93 3.64 -2.95
N LYS A 25 21.23 3.72 -3.25
CA LYS A 25 22.29 3.65 -2.23
C LYS A 25 22.19 4.80 -1.24
N TYR A 26 22.02 6.03 -1.72
CA TYR A 26 21.84 7.22 -0.89
C TYR A 26 20.69 7.07 0.11
N VAL A 27 19.53 6.56 -0.33
CA VAL A 27 18.37 6.36 0.56
C VAL A 27 18.70 5.38 1.67
N VAL A 28 19.30 4.23 1.34
CA VAL A 28 19.67 3.21 2.35
C VAL A 28 20.70 3.74 3.33
N GLU A 29 21.74 4.43 2.85
CA GLU A 29 22.80 5.02 3.68
C GLU A 29 22.27 6.15 4.57
N THR A 30 21.31 6.94 4.09
CA THR A 30 20.71 8.04 4.86
C THR A 30 19.78 7.52 5.95
N VAL A 31 18.95 6.53 5.65
CA VAL A 31 17.99 5.97 6.61
C VAL A 31 18.66 5.10 7.66
N GLN A 32 19.74 4.41 7.31
CA GLN A 32 20.54 3.54 8.20
C GLN A 32 19.72 2.45 8.92
N ALA A 33 18.67 1.94 8.29
CA ALA A 33 17.80 0.92 8.82
C ALA A 33 17.81 -0.35 7.94
N GLU A 34 19.00 -0.84 7.57
CA GLU A 34 19.12 -2.11 6.81
C GLU A 34 18.66 -3.32 7.62
N GLN A 35 18.79 -3.27 8.94
CA GLN A 35 18.14 -4.19 9.87
C GLN A 35 16.88 -3.53 10.45
N PRO A 36 15.87 -4.33 10.88
CA PRO A 36 14.68 -3.78 11.49
C PRO A 36 14.99 -2.87 12.68
N GLU A 37 14.56 -1.62 12.61
CA GLU A 37 14.72 -0.63 13.66
C GLU A 37 13.37 -0.06 14.10
N THR A 38 13.22 0.20 15.40
CA THR A 38 12.02 0.82 15.94
C THR A 38 12.21 2.32 16.09
N MET A 39 11.39 3.08 15.39
CA MET A 39 11.42 4.54 15.41
C MET A 39 10.04 5.11 15.75
N VAL A 40 10.04 6.34 16.27
CA VAL A 40 8.81 7.14 16.40
C VAL A 40 8.51 7.78 15.06
N GLY A 41 7.30 7.53 14.55
CA GLY A 41 6.80 8.15 13.34
C GLY A 41 5.42 8.74 13.57
N VAL A 42 5.00 9.63 12.70
CA VAL A 42 3.71 10.30 12.73
C VAL A 42 2.85 9.80 11.58
N VAL A 43 1.62 9.39 11.85
CA VAL A 43 0.66 9.01 10.80
C VAL A 43 0.35 10.25 9.96
N SER A 44 0.90 10.32 8.76
CA SER A 44 0.80 11.49 7.88
C SER A 44 -0.33 11.41 6.89
N MET A 45 -0.66 10.19 6.44
CA MET A 45 -1.78 9.98 5.51
C MET A 45 -2.56 8.73 5.86
N ILE A 46 -3.87 8.79 5.60
CA ILE A 46 -4.75 7.62 5.56
C ILE A 46 -5.48 7.66 4.22
N ILE A 47 -5.42 6.57 3.48
CA ILE A 47 -5.86 6.54 2.08
C ILE A 47 -6.85 5.40 1.91
N ASP A 48 -8.07 5.75 1.51
CA ASP A 48 -9.10 4.80 1.09
C ASP A 48 -8.82 4.36 -0.35
N LEU A 49 -8.50 3.09 -0.52
CA LEU A 49 -8.21 2.49 -1.82
C LEU A 49 -9.48 2.08 -2.60
N GLY A 50 -10.67 2.31 -2.02
CA GLY A 50 -11.93 1.81 -2.55
C GLY A 50 -12.14 0.32 -2.28
N THR A 51 -13.11 -0.27 -2.98
CA THR A 51 -13.44 -1.69 -2.86
C THR A 51 -12.50 -2.53 -3.71
N GLN A 52 -11.67 -3.32 -3.07
CA GLN A 52 -10.64 -4.14 -3.71
C GLN A 52 -11.03 -5.61 -3.72
N LYS A 53 -10.70 -6.30 -4.80
CA LYS A 53 -10.69 -7.76 -4.82
C LYS A 53 -9.62 -8.24 -3.85
N LEU A 54 -9.98 -9.15 -2.97
CA LEU A 54 -9.04 -9.82 -2.10
C LEU A 54 -8.54 -11.10 -2.76
N PRO A 55 -7.28 -11.51 -2.52
CA PRO A 55 -6.84 -12.85 -2.89
C PRO A 55 -7.70 -13.88 -2.18
N ASP A 56 -7.79 -15.06 -2.74
CA ASP A 56 -8.52 -16.15 -2.10
C ASP A 56 -7.97 -16.44 -0.70
N ALA A 57 -8.85 -16.77 0.21
CA ALA A 57 -8.45 -17.22 1.54
C ALA A 57 -7.90 -18.63 1.45
N GLU A 58 -6.75 -18.85 2.07
CA GLU A 58 -6.09 -20.15 2.14
C GLU A 58 -6.50 -20.88 3.41
N TYR A 59 -6.95 -22.10 3.28
CA TYR A 59 -7.28 -22.98 4.39
C TYR A 59 -6.52 -24.29 4.28
N GLU A 60 -6.29 -24.93 5.39
CA GLU A 60 -5.83 -26.33 5.39
C GLU A 60 -6.87 -27.23 4.74
N VAL A 61 -6.39 -28.31 4.15
CA VAL A 61 -7.25 -29.37 3.63
C VAL A 61 -7.99 -30.02 4.80
N ASP A 62 -9.29 -30.25 4.65
CA ASP A 62 -10.11 -30.85 5.70
C ASP A 62 -9.59 -32.25 6.08
N ASP A 63 -9.77 -32.69 7.33
CA ASP A 63 -9.14 -33.92 7.83
C ASP A 63 -9.51 -35.17 7.03
N GLU A 64 -10.73 -35.23 6.51
CA GLU A 64 -11.25 -36.32 5.66
C GLU A 64 -10.63 -36.36 4.27
N ASP A 65 -9.98 -35.30 3.86
CA ASP A 65 -9.36 -35.11 2.54
C ASP A 65 -7.82 -35.23 2.60
N LYS A 66 -7.25 -35.39 3.77
CA LYS A 66 -5.80 -35.52 3.95
C LYS A 66 -5.28 -36.75 3.22
N GLY A 67 -4.19 -36.57 2.50
CA GLY A 67 -3.54 -37.63 1.75
C GLY A 67 -3.94 -37.73 0.28
N LEU A 68 -4.96 -36.98 -0.16
CA LEU A 68 -5.32 -36.85 -1.55
C LEU A 68 -4.38 -35.89 -2.28
N THR A 69 -4.17 -36.12 -3.55
CA THR A 69 -3.45 -35.20 -4.45
C THR A 69 -4.30 -33.99 -4.82
N VAL A 70 -3.67 -32.94 -5.38
CA VAL A 70 -4.39 -31.74 -5.87
C VAL A 70 -5.48 -32.10 -6.88
N ASP A 71 -5.19 -33.01 -7.82
CA ASP A 71 -6.14 -33.43 -8.86
C ASP A 71 -7.31 -34.19 -8.29
N GLU A 72 -7.07 -35.11 -7.35
CA GLU A 72 -8.11 -35.86 -6.65
C GLU A 72 -9.03 -34.96 -5.83
N LEU A 73 -8.47 -33.96 -5.17
CA LEU A 73 -9.23 -32.96 -4.40
C LEU A 73 -10.11 -32.10 -5.32
N ASN A 74 -9.55 -31.60 -6.41
CA ASN A 74 -10.30 -30.78 -7.37
C ASN A 74 -11.44 -31.57 -8.03
N GLU A 75 -11.23 -32.85 -8.36
CA GLU A 75 -12.31 -33.71 -8.90
C GLU A 75 -13.35 -34.05 -7.82
N LYS A 76 -12.93 -34.41 -6.59
CA LYS A 76 -13.84 -34.71 -5.47
C LYS A 76 -14.74 -33.51 -5.12
N HIS A 77 -14.21 -32.29 -5.18
CA HIS A 77 -14.93 -31.06 -4.83
C HIS A 77 -15.42 -30.25 -6.05
N LYS A 78 -15.53 -30.87 -7.21
CA LYS A 78 -15.89 -30.24 -8.49
C LYS A 78 -17.17 -29.39 -8.42
N GLU A 79 -18.23 -29.90 -7.79
CA GLU A 79 -19.48 -29.15 -7.63
C GLU A 79 -19.29 -27.86 -6.78
N ALA A 80 -18.45 -27.91 -5.75
CA ALA A 80 -18.15 -26.74 -4.93
C ALA A 80 -17.32 -25.72 -5.69
N ILE A 81 -16.44 -26.16 -6.57
CA ILE A 81 -15.63 -25.31 -7.44
C ILE A 81 -16.52 -24.69 -8.53
N GLU A 82 -17.32 -25.46 -9.22
CA GLU A 82 -18.26 -24.98 -10.26
C GLU A 82 -19.29 -23.97 -9.70
N SER A 83 -19.71 -24.17 -8.44
CA SER A 83 -20.61 -23.22 -7.76
C SER A 83 -19.92 -21.99 -7.20
N GLY A 84 -18.57 -21.89 -7.28
CA GLY A 84 -17.78 -20.77 -6.76
C GLY A 84 -17.68 -20.72 -5.23
N LYS A 85 -18.01 -21.81 -4.52
CA LYS A 85 -17.78 -21.92 -3.06
C LYS A 85 -16.32 -22.14 -2.72
N ILE A 86 -15.60 -22.82 -3.57
CA ILE A 86 -14.16 -23.05 -3.54
C ILE A 86 -13.62 -22.60 -4.90
N THR A 87 -12.46 -21.95 -4.92
CA THR A 87 -11.79 -21.61 -6.19
C THR A 87 -11.05 -22.82 -6.75
N LYS A 88 -10.24 -23.44 -5.91
CA LYS A 88 -9.41 -24.61 -6.26
C LYS A 88 -8.75 -25.19 -5.02
N TYR A 89 -8.18 -26.36 -5.16
CA TYR A 89 -7.09 -26.86 -4.34
C TYR A 89 -5.80 -26.70 -5.12
N ASP A 90 -4.71 -26.27 -4.48
CA ASP A 90 -3.42 -26.09 -5.13
C ASP A 90 -2.29 -26.15 -4.11
N MET A 91 -1.05 -26.27 -4.60
CA MET A 91 0.14 -26.18 -3.78
C MET A 91 0.37 -24.74 -3.33
N ALA A 92 0.66 -24.58 -2.05
CA ALA A 92 1.06 -23.30 -1.46
C ALA A 92 2.26 -23.52 -0.52
N TYR A 93 2.92 -22.42 -0.16
CA TYR A 93 4.00 -22.48 0.83
C TYR A 93 3.46 -22.15 2.22
N ASP A 94 3.76 -23.00 3.19
CA ASP A 94 3.48 -22.76 4.59
C ASP A 94 4.75 -23.02 5.41
N ASN A 95 5.28 -21.98 6.06
CA ASN A 95 6.51 -22.06 6.83
C ASN A 95 7.70 -22.67 6.04
N GLY A 96 7.81 -22.31 4.74
CA GLY A 96 8.87 -22.80 3.84
C GLY A 96 8.68 -24.22 3.33
N LYS A 97 7.54 -24.86 3.59
CA LYS A 97 7.18 -26.18 3.09
C LYS A 97 6.04 -26.06 2.08
N GLN A 98 6.12 -26.81 1.00
CA GLN A 98 5.00 -26.97 0.08
C GLN A 98 3.92 -27.86 0.72
N VAL A 99 2.72 -27.32 0.79
CA VAL A 99 1.52 -28.02 1.31
C VAL A 99 0.35 -27.77 0.37
N ILE A 100 -0.62 -28.68 0.35
CA ILE A 100 -1.85 -28.45 -0.38
C ILE A 100 -2.78 -27.58 0.46
N LYS A 101 -3.32 -26.53 -0.12
CA LYS A 101 -4.30 -25.64 0.51
C LYS A 101 -5.61 -25.60 -0.29
N LYS A 102 -6.69 -25.33 0.41
CA LYS A 102 -8.00 -25.02 -0.15
C LYS A 102 -8.12 -23.52 -0.33
N PHE A 103 -8.32 -23.05 -1.55
CA PHE A 103 -8.51 -21.65 -1.90
C PHE A 103 -9.99 -21.31 -1.97
N VAL A 104 -10.43 -20.33 -1.21
CA VAL A 104 -11.83 -19.94 -1.11
C VAL A 104 -11.97 -18.46 -1.47
N PRO A 105 -12.87 -18.09 -2.41
CA PRO A 105 -13.01 -16.72 -2.84
C PRO A 105 -13.47 -15.84 -1.68
N GLN A 106 -12.82 -14.68 -1.54
CA GLN A 106 -13.20 -13.66 -0.57
C GLN A 106 -14.11 -12.61 -1.21
N LYS A 107 -15.04 -12.08 -0.44
CA LYS A 107 -15.82 -10.93 -0.87
C LYS A 107 -14.92 -9.71 -1.00
N ASP A 108 -15.16 -8.92 -2.04
CA ASP A 108 -14.54 -7.63 -2.20
C ASP A 108 -14.75 -6.77 -0.95
N ARG A 109 -13.72 -6.01 -0.57
CA ARG A 109 -13.77 -5.18 0.63
C ARG A 109 -13.12 -3.84 0.37
N GLN A 110 -13.64 -2.83 1.03
CA GLN A 110 -12.93 -1.56 1.18
C GLN A 110 -11.58 -1.85 1.83
N ALA A 111 -10.52 -1.29 1.26
CA ALA A 111 -9.17 -1.44 1.74
C ALA A 111 -8.51 -0.08 1.99
N ILE A 112 -7.58 -0.06 2.90
CA ILE A 112 -6.87 1.16 3.32
C ILE A 112 -5.36 0.91 3.26
N VAL A 113 -4.64 1.97 2.98
CA VAL A 113 -3.21 2.10 3.25
C VAL A 113 -2.97 3.39 4.05
N TYR A 114 -1.96 3.39 4.90
CA TYR A 114 -1.54 4.61 5.60
C TYR A 114 -0.07 4.90 5.31
N ALA A 115 0.28 6.17 5.41
CA ALA A 115 1.67 6.60 5.38
C ALA A 115 2.09 7.14 6.75
N VAL A 116 3.37 6.98 7.04
CA VAL A 116 4.03 7.47 8.26
C VAL A 116 5.23 8.29 7.85
N ASP A 117 5.32 9.49 8.39
CA ASP A 117 6.49 10.35 8.25
C ASP A 117 7.38 10.22 9.49
N PHE A 118 8.67 10.23 9.25
CA PHE A 118 9.72 10.19 10.27
C PHE A 118 10.47 11.52 10.27
N PRO A 119 10.02 12.53 11.03
CA PRO A 119 10.57 13.89 10.97
C PRO A 119 12.07 13.97 11.32
N ASP A 120 12.56 13.02 12.10
CA ASP A 120 13.98 12.94 12.49
C ASP A 120 14.89 12.36 11.40
N VAL A 121 14.31 11.84 10.31
CA VAL A 121 15.04 11.26 9.17
C VAL A 121 14.74 12.06 7.92
N ILE A 122 15.68 12.90 7.50
CA ILE A 122 15.51 13.76 6.32
C ILE A 122 16.20 13.10 5.12
N VAL A 123 15.48 13.00 4.02
CA VAL A 123 15.96 12.42 2.74
C VAL A 123 15.73 13.43 1.62
N ASP A 124 16.77 13.73 0.86
CA ASP A 124 16.70 14.62 -0.30
C ASP A 124 16.83 13.84 -1.61
N LYS A 125 15.75 13.19 -2.01
CA LYS A 125 15.71 12.49 -3.30
C LYS A 125 15.73 13.48 -4.48
N GLY A 126 15.23 14.70 -4.28
CA GLY A 126 15.15 15.74 -5.31
C GLY A 126 16.50 16.13 -5.88
N GLU A 127 17.57 16.00 -5.14
CA GLU A 127 18.94 16.27 -5.60
C GLU A 127 19.30 15.44 -6.84
N PHE A 128 18.85 14.18 -6.90
CA PHE A 128 19.08 13.28 -8.04
C PHE A 128 18.26 13.66 -9.29
N PHE A 129 17.25 14.49 -9.12
CA PHE A 129 16.40 15.01 -10.21
C PHE A 129 16.73 16.48 -10.55
N GLY A 130 17.85 17.00 -10.02
CA GLY A 130 18.35 18.35 -10.30
C GLY A 130 17.70 19.47 -9.49
N GLN A 131 16.89 19.15 -8.49
CA GLN A 131 16.30 20.12 -7.58
C GLN A 131 16.25 19.56 -6.14
N SER A 132 17.12 20.06 -5.28
CA SER A 132 17.12 19.71 -3.85
C SER A 132 15.76 20.01 -3.21
N ASN A 133 15.21 19.02 -2.52
CA ASN A 133 13.95 19.10 -1.80
C ASN A 133 13.96 18.14 -0.60
N PRO A 134 14.71 18.49 0.48
CA PRO A 134 14.79 17.64 1.65
C PRO A 134 13.43 17.49 2.32
N GLN A 135 12.99 16.24 2.52
CA GLN A 135 11.72 15.91 3.12
C GLN A 135 11.90 14.86 4.21
N PRO A 136 11.01 14.82 5.22
CA PRO A 136 10.93 13.68 6.12
C PRO A 136 10.79 12.37 5.35
N LEU A 137 11.47 11.32 5.82
CA LEU A 137 11.27 9.99 5.29
C LEU A 137 9.80 9.60 5.43
N ARG A 138 9.13 9.30 4.31
CA ARG A 138 7.76 8.79 4.28
C ARG A 138 7.72 7.36 3.83
N LEU A 139 7.16 6.49 4.67
CA LEU A 139 6.94 5.08 4.35
C LEU A 139 5.44 4.78 4.29
N PHE A 140 5.05 3.91 3.37
CA PHE A 140 3.67 3.47 3.23
C PHE A 140 3.49 2.07 3.81
N SER A 141 2.35 1.84 4.47
CA SER A 141 1.94 0.50 4.86
C SER A 141 1.58 -0.31 3.62
N GLY A 142 1.92 -1.59 3.63
CA GLY A 142 1.81 -2.42 2.44
C GLY A 142 2.97 -2.17 1.48
N GLY A 143 3.58 -3.21 0.98
CA GLY A 143 4.68 -3.13 0.03
C GLY A 143 4.20 -2.78 -1.38
N GLN A 144 5.14 -2.77 -2.30
CA GLN A 144 4.88 -2.65 -3.73
C GLN A 144 4.87 -4.05 -4.36
N PHE A 145 3.98 -4.26 -5.31
CA PHE A 145 3.82 -5.52 -6.01
C PHE A 145 3.60 -5.27 -7.50
N TRP A 146 4.39 -5.95 -8.33
CA TRP A 146 4.20 -5.97 -9.78
C TRP A 146 3.17 -7.06 -10.15
N ASN A 147 2.03 -6.66 -10.69
CA ASN A 147 0.95 -7.58 -11.05
C ASN A 147 1.06 -8.15 -12.47
N GLY A 148 2.21 -7.98 -13.14
CA GLY A 148 2.43 -8.32 -14.54
C GLY A 148 2.22 -7.15 -15.51
N GLU A 149 1.58 -6.08 -15.07
CA GLU A 149 1.24 -4.93 -15.90
C GLU A 149 1.70 -3.61 -15.27
N LYS A 150 1.48 -3.46 -13.97
CA LYS A 150 1.80 -2.24 -13.22
C LYS A 150 2.06 -2.52 -11.75
N MET A 151 2.74 -1.57 -11.10
CA MET A 151 2.95 -1.61 -9.64
C MET A 151 1.66 -1.31 -8.90
N THR A 152 1.35 -2.12 -7.89
CA THR A 152 0.19 -1.98 -7.00
C THR A 152 0.62 -2.13 -5.54
N VAL A 153 -0.28 -1.87 -4.60
CA VAL A 153 -0.05 -2.12 -3.17
C VAL A 153 -0.20 -3.61 -2.88
N GLN A 154 0.83 -4.23 -2.28
CA GLN A 154 0.84 -5.66 -1.97
C GLN A 154 -0.09 -6.01 -0.80
N ASN A 155 0.20 -5.51 0.37
CA ASN A 155 -0.46 -5.87 1.64
C ASN A 155 -1.41 -4.75 2.09
N MET A 156 -2.40 -4.44 1.25
CA MET A 156 -3.46 -3.51 1.64
C MET A 156 -4.23 -4.03 2.86
N MET A 157 -4.74 -3.13 3.68
CA MET A 157 -5.51 -3.49 4.88
C MET A 157 -7.01 -3.47 4.59
N PRO A 158 -7.67 -4.63 4.43
CA PRO A 158 -9.11 -4.66 4.33
C PRO A 158 -9.77 -4.13 5.61
N LEU A 159 -10.75 -3.25 5.47
CA LEU A 159 -11.56 -2.80 6.59
C LEU A 159 -12.43 -3.95 7.09
N LYS A 160 -11.97 -4.60 8.15
CA LYS A 160 -12.69 -5.69 8.82
C LYS A 160 -13.38 -5.13 10.06
N VAL A 161 -14.69 -5.01 9.99
CA VAL A 161 -15.53 -4.58 11.11
C VAL A 161 -16.27 -5.78 11.72
N THR A 162 -16.62 -5.65 12.97
CA THR A 162 -17.42 -6.63 13.70
C THR A 162 -18.41 -5.92 14.61
N LYS A 163 -19.47 -6.61 14.99
CA LYS A 163 -20.28 -6.25 16.17
C LYS A 163 -19.82 -7.18 17.28
N ASP A 164 -19.36 -6.62 18.38
CA ASP A 164 -18.82 -7.38 19.50
C ASP A 164 -19.63 -7.05 20.75
N ASP A 165 -20.31 -8.06 21.28
CA ASP A 165 -21.15 -7.92 22.47
C ASP A 165 -20.32 -7.73 23.76
N ASN A 166 -19.00 -8.03 23.69
CA ASN A 166 -18.05 -7.78 24.78
C ASN A 166 -17.59 -6.31 24.85
N ILE A 167 -17.98 -5.51 23.87
CA ILE A 167 -17.68 -4.08 23.83
C ILE A 167 -18.80 -3.34 24.52
N GLU A 168 -18.46 -2.43 25.42
CA GLU A 168 -19.43 -1.62 26.16
C GLU A 168 -20.42 -0.93 25.22
N GLY A 169 -21.70 -1.14 25.44
CA GLY A 169 -22.79 -0.67 24.57
C GLY A 169 -23.30 -1.71 23.56
N GLY A 170 -22.85 -2.95 23.63
CA GLY A 170 -23.15 -4.16 22.86
C GLY A 170 -23.98 -4.02 21.62
N LYS A 171 -23.46 -4.02 20.45
CA LYS A 171 -23.97 -3.92 19.07
C LYS A 171 -23.32 -2.79 18.27
N THR A 172 -22.33 -2.09 18.82
CA THR A 172 -21.62 -1.02 18.09
C THR A 172 -20.68 -1.64 17.06
N TRP A 173 -20.68 -1.11 15.85
CA TRP A 173 -19.69 -1.48 14.86
C TRP A 173 -18.30 -1.00 15.30
N THR A 174 -17.35 -1.89 15.30
CA THR A 174 -15.96 -1.61 15.62
C THR A 174 -15.03 -2.28 14.61
N MET A 175 -13.85 -1.74 14.43
CA MET A 175 -12.78 -2.48 13.78
C MET A 175 -12.43 -3.72 14.62
N LYS A 176 -12.06 -4.82 13.96
CA LYS A 176 -11.65 -6.04 14.68
C LYS A 176 -10.48 -5.74 15.61
N PRO A 177 -10.50 -6.18 16.88
CA PRO A 177 -9.45 -5.88 17.87
C PRO A 177 -8.05 -6.35 17.47
N ASN A 178 -7.93 -7.36 16.61
CA ASN A 178 -6.66 -7.85 16.10
C ASN A 178 -6.14 -7.05 14.88
N SER A 179 -6.93 -6.12 14.33
CA SER A 179 -6.50 -5.28 13.19
C SER A 179 -5.46 -4.24 13.62
N THR A 180 -4.55 -3.90 12.69
CA THR A 180 -3.51 -2.89 12.92
C THR A 180 -4.12 -1.54 13.31
N LEU A 181 -5.18 -1.10 12.63
CA LEU A 181 -5.82 0.19 12.90
C LEU A 181 -6.45 0.27 14.30
N TYR A 182 -7.06 -0.81 14.77
CA TYR A 182 -7.56 -0.88 16.15
C TYR A 182 -6.42 -0.78 17.16
N LYS A 183 -5.34 -1.52 16.93
CA LYS A 183 -4.14 -1.48 17.78
C LYS A 183 -3.47 -0.10 17.75
N MET A 184 -3.45 0.58 16.61
CA MET A 184 -2.96 1.96 16.51
C MET A 184 -3.83 2.92 17.32
N ALA A 185 -5.16 2.78 17.29
CA ALA A 185 -6.07 3.60 18.11
C ALA A 185 -5.84 3.40 19.62
N LEU A 186 -5.59 2.16 20.05
CA LEU A 186 -5.17 1.88 21.43
C LEU A 186 -3.82 2.53 21.78
N GLY A 187 -2.82 2.36 20.92
CA GLY A 187 -1.49 2.93 21.11
C GLY A 187 -1.49 4.46 21.13
N ALA A 188 -2.35 5.07 20.32
CA ALA A 188 -2.58 6.52 20.27
C ALA A 188 -3.45 7.03 21.43
N LYS A 189 -3.95 6.14 22.29
CA LYS A 189 -4.88 6.45 23.42
C LYS A 189 -6.19 7.12 22.98
N LEU A 190 -6.64 6.83 21.76
CA LEU A 190 -7.96 7.26 21.24
C LEU A 190 -9.10 6.45 21.84
N ILE A 191 -8.80 5.24 22.25
CA ILE A 191 -9.70 4.31 22.93
C ILE A 191 -8.98 3.59 24.06
N GLU A 192 -9.76 3.05 24.98
CA GLU A 192 -9.28 2.12 26.01
C GLU A 192 -9.50 0.66 25.54
N THR A 193 -8.81 -0.27 26.19
CA THR A 193 -8.97 -1.71 25.92
C THR A 193 -10.43 -2.12 26.12
N GLY A 194 -10.98 -2.85 25.17
CA GLY A 194 -12.38 -3.30 25.19
C GLY A 194 -13.39 -2.26 24.72
N LYS A 195 -12.97 -1.06 24.33
CA LYS A 195 -13.87 -0.06 23.75
C LYS A 195 -13.88 -0.15 22.22
N ALA A 196 -14.99 0.21 21.61
CA ALA A 196 -15.15 0.22 20.16
C ALA A 196 -14.31 1.33 19.50
N PHE A 197 -13.70 0.99 18.37
CA PHE A 197 -13.14 1.95 17.43
C PHE A 197 -13.92 1.88 16.11
N ASN A 198 -14.85 2.83 15.94
CA ASN A 198 -15.65 2.86 14.73
C ASN A 198 -14.80 3.29 13.52
N PRO A 199 -14.95 2.67 12.34
CA PRO A 199 -14.27 3.09 11.12
C PRO A 199 -14.44 4.57 10.76
N SER A 200 -15.54 5.20 11.13
CA SER A 200 -15.78 6.64 10.90
C SER A 200 -14.85 7.57 11.68
N ARG A 201 -14.08 7.04 12.64
CA ARG A 201 -13.12 7.79 13.45
C ARG A 201 -11.66 7.54 13.05
N ILE A 202 -11.45 6.96 11.89
CA ILE A 202 -10.11 6.56 11.44
C ILE A 202 -9.20 7.79 11.23
N ASP A 203 -9.78 8.92 10.87
CA ASP A 203 -9.12 10.22 10.72
C ASP A 203 -8.48 10.71 12.02
N GLU A 204 -8.99 10.30 13.20
CA GLU A 204 -8.39 10.63 14.48
C GLU A 204 -6.96 10.06 14.67
N LEU A 205 -6.55 9.10 13.83
CA LEU A 205 -5.18 8.59 13.80
C LEU A 205 -4.20 9.56 13.12
N LEU A 206 -4.67 10.47 12.28
CA LEU A 206 -3.82 11.46 11.62
C LEU A 206 -3.11 12.34 12.65
N GLY A 207 -1.83 12.59 12.43
CA GLY A 207 -0.98 13.37 13.33
C GLY A 207 -0.60 12.64 14.62
N LYS A 208 -1.02 11.38 14.83
CA LYS A 208 -0.61 10.62 16.03
C LYS A 208 0.79 10.05 15.87
N SER A 209 1.61 10.29 16.89
CA SER A 209 2.95 9.72 17.02
C SER A 209 2.85 8.32 17.63
N LEU A 210 3.43 7.35 16.96
CA LEU A 210 3.41 5.94 17.34
C LEU A 210 4.80 5.32 17.09
N GLN A 211 5.03 4.13 17.58
CA GLN A 211 6.23 3.37 17.29
C GLN A 211 6.02 2.45 16.10
N PHE A 212 6.97 2.50 15.17
CA PHE A 212 7.00 1.65 13.99
C PHE A 212 8.36 0.96 13.87
N GLU A 213 8.35 -0.29 13.52
CA GLU A 213 9.51 -1.02 13.02
C GLU A 213 9.64 -0.71 11.53
N ILE A 214 10.79 -0.18 11.14
CA ILE A 214 11.12 0.12 9.75
C ILE A 214 12.31 -0.71 9.30
N GLN A 215 12.38 -1.00 8.01
CA GLN A 215 13.55 -1.58 7.38
C GLN A 215 13.67 -1.02 5.97
N VAL A 216 14.85 -0.49 5.62
CA VAL A 216 15.16 0.04 4.28
C VAL A 216 16.48 -0.57 3.82
N PHE A 217 16.44 -1.39 2.81
CA PHE A 217 17.60 -2.20 2.39
C PHE A 217 17.62 -2.43 0.89
N MET A 218 18.81 -2.71 0.35
CA MET A 218 18.98 -3.05 -1.06
C MET A 218 18.49 -4.47 -1.33
N LYS A 219 17.68 -4.63 -2.38
CA LYS A 219 17.22 -5.92 -2.88
C LYS A 219 17.78 -6.16 -4.29
N PRO A 220 18.49 -7.28 -4.55
CA PRO A 220 18.93 -7.60 -5.89
C PRO A 220 17.73 -7.97 -6.79
N SER A 221 17.77 -7.49 -8.03
CA SER A 221 16.84 -7.88 -9.08
C SER A 221 17.41 -9.02 -9.92
N LYS A 222 16.56 -9.81 -10.56
CA LYS A 222 16.99 -10.87 -11.52
C LYS A 222 17.82 -10.31 -12.68
N ASN A 223 17.64 -9.04 -13.01
CA ASN A 223 18.37 -8.38 -14.08
C ASN A 223 19.75 -7.85 -13.65
N GLY A 224 20.23 -8.18 -12.45
CA GLY A 224 21.52 -7.75 -11.90
C GLY A 224 21.54 -6.30 -11.40
N LYS A 225 20.43 -5.56 -11.51
CA LYS A 225 20.24 -4.25 -10.85
C LYS A 225 19.80 -4.45 -9.43
N SER A 226 20.12 -3.52 -8.56
CA SER A 226 19.61 -3.49 -7.18
C SER A 226 18.72 -2.26 -7.00
N TYR A 227 17.69 -2.40 -6.20
CA TYR A 227 16.82 -1.29 -5.79
C TYR A 227 16.59 -1.36 -4.29
N TYR A 228 16.36 -0.21 -3.67
CA TYR A 228 15.97 -0.25 -2.26
C TYR A 228 14.52 -0.71 -2.12
N THR A 229 14.27 -1.43 -1.05
CA THR A 229 12.92 -1.80 -0.62
C THR A 229 12.72 -1.35 0.80
N GLU A 230 11.47 -1.10 1.15
CA GLU A 230 11.09 -0.56 2.44
C GLU A 230 10.01 -1.42 3.10
N LYS A 231 10.10 -1.55 4.42
CA LYS A 231 9.09 -2.21 5.24
C LYS A 231 8.68 -1.28 6.36
N LEU A 232 7.40 -1.28 6.66
CA LEU A 232 6.79 -0.51 7.73
C LEU A 232 5.83 -1.42 8.50
N LYS A 233 6.02 -1.52 9.82
CA LYS A 233 5.17 -2.32 10.68
C LYS A 233 4.89 -1.56 11.97
N TYR A 234 3.62 -1.45 12.33
CA TYR A 234 3.21 -0.88 13.61
C TYR A 234 3.67 -1.77 14.78
N VAL A 235 4.28 -1.15 15.79
CA VAL A 235 4.78 -1.83 17.00
C VAL A 235 3.94 -1.49 18.22
N GLY A 236 3.69 -0.20 18.45
CA GLY A 236 2.98 0.22 19.67
C GLY A 236 2.78 1.72 19.81
N GLY A 237 2.22 2.12 20.93
CA GLY A 237 2.17 3.52 21.35
C GLY A 237 3.55 4.04 21.77
N LEU A 238 3.64 5.33 22.06
CA LEU A 238 4.88 5.94 22.59
C LEU A 238 5.30 5.28 23.91
N GLY A 239 6.57 4.94 24.00
CA GLY A 239 7.19 4.46 25.23
C GLY A 239 7.33 5.53 26.29
N ARG A 240 7.67 5.12 27.52
CA ARG A 240 7.89 6.05 28.62
C ARG A 240 9.06 6.98 28.30
N GLY A 241 8.81 8.29 28.36
CA GLY A 241 9.83 9.34 28.11
C GLY A 241 9.97 9.72 26.64
N GLN A 242 9.34 9.02 25.71
CA GLN A 242 9.30 9.46 24.32
C GLN A 242 8.35 10.64 24.16
N GLN A 243 8.78 11.64 23.40
CA GLN A 243 7.97 12.81 23.09
C GLN A 243 7.22 12.58 21.77
N PRO A 244 5.98 13.08 21.66
CA PRO A 244 5.27 13.05 20.38
C PRO A 244 5.96 14.01 19.39
N LEU A 245 6.07 13.56 18.15
CA LEU A 245 6.47 14.37 17.01
C LEU A 245 5.24 15.02 16.38
N THR A 246 5.43 16.10 15.65
CA THR A 246 4.35 16.83 14.97
C THR A 246 4.68 17.00 13.49
N LEU A 247 3.65 17.11 12.68
CA LEU A 247 3.73 17.47 11.27
C LEU A 247 2.89 18.71 11.01
N ASP A 248 3.33 19.55 10.08
CA ASP A 248 2.57 20.74 9.68
C ASP A 248 1.26 20.37 8.98
N LYS A 249 1.25 19.29 8.23
CA LYS A 249 0.09 18.82 7.48
C LYS A 249 -0.04 17.30 7.50
N THR A 250 -1.28 16.85 7.53
CA THR A 250 -1.68 15.45 7.37
C THR A 250 -2.86 15.37 6.41
N TYR A 251 -3.04 14.22 5.75
CA TYR A 251 -4.06 14.09 4.72
C TYR A 251 -4.92 12.85 4.91
N MET A 252 -6.22 13.04 4.89
CA MET A 252 -7.19 11.97 4.66
C MET A 252 -7.52 11.95 3.17
N ILE A 253 -7.33 10.82 2.51
CA ILE A 253 -7.73 10.62 1.12
C ILE A 253 -8.92 9.68 1.12
N GLU A 254 -10.07 10.24 0.84
CA GLU A 254 -11.33 9.52 0.80
C GLU A 254 -11.71 9.16 -0.63
N PHE A 255 -12.19 7.95 -0.83
CA PHE A 255 -12.55 7.45 -2.17
C PHE A 255 -13.71 8.26 -2.80
N ASN A 256 -14.64 8.71 -2.00
CA ASN A 256 -15.78 9.52 -2.42
C ASN A 256 -15.89 10.87 -1.67
N GLY A 257 -14.80 11.34 -1.07
CA GLY A 257 -14.71 12.63 -0.41
C GLY A 257 -14.17 13.75 -1.29
N ASP A 258 -14.14 14.96 -0.74
CA ASP A 258 -13.48 16.11 -1.35
C ASP A 258 -12.04 16.18 -0.80
N ASN A 259 -11.09 15.71 -1.60
CA ASN A 259 -9.71 15.56 -1.18
C ASN A 259 -8.89 16.84 -1.41
N ASP A 260 -7.95 17.10 -0.51
CA ASP A 260 -6.95 18.15 -0.70
C ASP A 260 -6.06 17.80 -1.90
N VAL A 261 -5.92 18.74 -2.82
CA VAL A 261 -5.08 18.60 -4.03
C VAL A 261 -3.62 18.29 -3.70
N GLU A 262 -3.09 18.90 -2.64
CA GLU A 262 -1.72 18.64 -2.21
C GLU A 262 -1.56 17.22 -1.65
N GLY A 263 -2.57 16.70 -0.96
CA GLY A 263 -2.59 15.30 -0.51
C GLY A 263 -2.63 14.32 -1.70
N LEU A 264 -3.45 14.62 -2.71
CA LEU A 264 -3.52 13.77 -3.91
C LEU A 264 -2.20 13.75 -4.71
N LYS A 265 -1.49 14.87 -4.77
CA LYS A 265 -0.17 14.95 -5.44
C LYS A 265 0.92 14.13 -4.73
N GLN A 266 0.72 13.78 -3.46
CA GLN A 266 1.67 12.99 -2.68
C GLN A 266 1.42 11.48 -2.76
N LEU A 267 0.38 11.05 -3.50
CA LEU A 267 0.11 9.63 -3.71
C LEU A 267 1.19 9.01 -4.60
N ARG A 268 1.77 7.92 -4.14
CA ARG A 268 2.68 7.11 -4.95
C ARG A 268 1.94 6.42 -6.11
N ALA A 269 2.63 6.17 -7.20
CA ALA A 269 2.05 5.53 -8.39
C ALA A 269 1.40 4.18 -8.10
N ASN A 270 2.01 3.33 -7.26
CA ASN A 270 1.43 2.05 -6.86
C ASN A 270 0.10 2.21 -6.09
N VAL A 271 -0.03 3.26 -5.28
CA VAL A 271 -1.28 3.59 -4.56
C VAL A 271 -2.35 4.04 -5.55
N VAL A 272 -2.00 4.97 -6.47
CA VAL A 272 -2.91 5.43 -7.54
C VAL A 272 -3.37 4.27 -8.42
N ASN A 273 -2.45 3.38 -8.82
CA ASN A 273 -2.79 2.20 -9.61
C ASN A 273 -3.74 1.26 -8.85
N THR A 274 -3.54 1.10 -7.55
CA THR A 274 -4.44 0.28 -6.72
C THR A 274 -5.82 0.92 -6.60
N ILE A 275 -5.91 2.23 -6.39
CA ILE A 275 -7.17 2.97 -6.41
C ILE A 275 -7.91 2.75 -7.74
N LYS A 276 -7.20 2.85 -8.87
CA LYS A 276 -7.77 2.63 -10.21
C LYS A 276 -8.26 1.20 -10.45
N ASN A 277 -7.74 0.22 -9.70
CA ASN A 277 -8.17 -1.19 -9.76
C ASN A 277 -9.40 -1.49 -8.88
N ALA A 278 -9.87 -0.53 -8.08
CA ALA A 278 -11.05 -0.72 -7.24
C ALA A 278 -12.28 -1.04 -8.09
N THR A 279 -13.09 -2.00 -7.64
CA THR A 279 -14.30 -2.43 -8.36
C THR A 279 -15.35 -1.33 -8.46
N ASN A 280 -15.27 -0.32 -7.61
CA ASN A 280 -16.13 0.86 -7.57
C ASN A 280 -15.42 2.15 -8.04
N TYR A 281 -14.32 2.04 -8.82
CA TYR A 281 -13.55 3.21 -9.28
C TYR A 281 -14.33 4.07 -10.26
N GLN A 282 -15.03 3.44 -11.22
CA GLN A 282 -15.75 4.16 -12.27
C GLN A 282 -16.88 5.00 -11.69
N GLY A 283 -16.87 6.29 -11.99
CA GLY A 283 -17.85 7.28 -11.48
C GLY A 283 -17.56 7.79 -10.06
N SER A 284 -16.46 7.36 -9.41
CA SER A 284 -16.08 7.83 -8.08
C SER A 284 -15.58 9.29 -8.11
N LYS A 285 -15.66 9.99 -6.97
CA LYS A 285 -15.08 11.33 -6.84
C LYS A 285 -13.56 11.33 -7.02
N ILE A 286 -12.86 10.33 -6.49
CA ILE A 286 -11.41 10.24 -6.62
C ILE A 286 -10.97 10.05 -8.08
N GLN A 287 -11.76 9.35 -8.91
CA GLN A 287 -11.50 9.28 -10.36
C GLN A 287 -11.48 10.69 -10.97
N GLN A 288 -12.54 11.47 -10.72
CA GLN A 288 -12.67 12.82 -11.27
C GLN A 288 -11.52 13.73 -10.82
N GLN A 289 -11.12 13.62 -9.56
CA GLN A 289 -10.04 14.42 -8.98
C GLN A 289 -8.68 14.03 -9.57
N LEU A 290 -8.38 12.73 -9.70
CA LEU A 290 -7.13 12.25 -10.31
C LEU A 290 -7.05 12.59 -11.80
N GLU A 291 -8.16 12.53 -12.54
CA GLU A 291 -8.23 12.94 -13.94
C GLU A 291 -8.01 14.45 -14.09
N SER A 292 -8.59 15.26 -13.21
CA SER A 292 -8.41 16.71 -13.20
C SER A 292 -6.95 17.12 -12.96
N LEU A 293 -6.24 16.43 -12.06
CA LEU A 293 -4.82 16.65 -11.82
C LEU A 293 -3.97 16.37 -13.06
N ASN A 294 -4.32 15.33 -13.84
CA ASN A 294 -3.62 15.00 -15.06
C ASN A 294 -3.94 15.97 -16.20
N SER A 295 -5.18 16.45 -16.30
CA SER A 295 -5.61 17.39 -17.34
C SER A 295 -5.03 18.80 -17.15
N GLY A 296 -4.88 19.27 -15.92
CA GLY A 296 -4.28 20.57 -15.60
C GLY A 296 -2.80 20.69 -16.00
N ASN A 297 -2.12 19.56 -16.25
CA ASN A 297 -0.73 19.56 -16.69
C ASN A 297 -0.54 19.63 -18.23
N ASN A 298 -1.60 19.44 -19.02
CA ASN A 298 -1.51 19.50 -20.49
C ASN A 298 -1.79 20.90 -21.07
N THR A 299 -2.24 21.85 -20.25
CA THR A 299 -2.61 23.21 -20.73
C THR A 299 -1.55 24.29 -20.50
N SER A 300 -0.40 23.98 -19.94
CA SER A 300 0.69 24.96 -19.72
C SER A 300 1.95 24.62 -20.49
N ASN A 301 1.84 24.54 -21.82
CA ASN A 301 2.98 24.66 -22.73
C ASN A 301 3.04 26.11 -23.24
N ASP A 302 3.23 27.08 -22.35
CA ASP A 302 3.85 28.36 -22.68
C ASP A 302 4.21 29.09 -21.37
N ASN A 303 5.54 29.26 -21.20
CA ASN A 303 6.21 30.21 -20.34
C ASN A 303 6.26 29.99 -18.79
N LYS A 304 7.47 29.65 -18.38
CA LYS A 304 8.17 29.99 -17.12
C LYS A 304 7.99 29.10 -15.89
N GLN A 305 9.14 28.46 -15.59
CA GLN A 305 9.77 28.37 -14.24
C GLN A 305 8.81 28.45 -13.04
N ASP A 306 8.24 27.31 -12.69
CA ASP A 306 7.91 26.85 -11.32
C ASP A 306 7.29 25.43 -11.40
N ALA A 307 7.98 24.51 -12.05
CA ALA A 307 7.62 23.11 -11.99
C ALA A 307 8.57 22.43 -11.00
N SER A 308 8.10 22.21 -9.76
CA SER A 308 8.71 21.17 -8.91
C SER A 308 8.79 19.90 -9.75
N PRO A 309 9.95 19.25 -9.88
CA PRO A 309 10.06 18.01 -10.63
C PRO A 309 9.09 17.02 -10.03
N LYS A 310 8.18 16.49 -10.85
CA LYS A 310 7.30 15.41 -10.44
C LYS A 310 8.19 14.19 -10.22
N TYR A 311 8.47 13.92 -8.96
CA TYR A 311 9.03 12.66 -8.54
C TYR A 311 7.93 11.61 -8.76
N ASP A 312 8.08 10.80 -9.79
CA ASP A 312 7.25 9.63 -10.02
C ASP A 312 8.05 8.40 -9.59
N ASP A 313 7.68 7.82 -8.45
CA ASP A 313 8.26 6.55 -7.98
C ASP A 313 8.06 5.40 -8.99
N SER A 314 7.25 5.59 -10.05
CA SER A 314 7.08 4.61 -11.14
C SER A 314 8.27 4.56 -12.09
N ASP A 315 9.12 5.59 -12.10
CA ASP A 315 10.35 5.63 -12.93
C ASP A 315 11.50 4.84 -12.32
N ILE A 316 11.38 4.37 -11.08
CA ILE A 316 12.34 3.44 -10.50
C ILE A 316 12.15 2.08 -11.19
N PRO A 317 13.14 1.57 -11.94
CA PRO A 317 13.02 0.28 -12.60
C PRO A 317 13.04 -0.83 -11.55
N PHE A 318 11.85 -1.19 -11.07
CA PHE A 318 11.68 -2.40 -10.26
C PHE A 318 11.81 -3.61 -11.19
N GLY A 319 12.75 -4.48 -10.90
CA GLY A 319 12.89 -5.74 -11.62
C GLY A 319 11.61 -6.58 -11.48
N ASP A 320 11.26 -7.31 -12.55
CA ASP A 320 10.09 -8.19 -12.72
C ASP A 320 10.04 -9.39 -11.74
N ASP A 321 10.42 -9.19 -10.48
CA ASP A 321 10.64 -10.30 -9.57
C ASP A 321 10.01 -10.10 -8.20
N VAL A 322 8.70 -10.28 -8.16
CA VAL A 322 7.96 -10.43 -6.89
C VAL A 322 7.19 -11.75 -6.89
N GLY A 323 7.92 -12.81 -7.04
CA GLY A 323 7.45 -14.12 -6.67
C GLY A 323 8.37 -14.68 -5.62
N ASP A 324 8.20 -14.29 -4.38
CA ASP A 324 8.47 -15.16 -3.24
C ASP A 324 7.89 -14.52 -1.97
N ALA A 325 6.87 -15.11 -1.58
CA ALA A 325 6.19 -15.34 -0.31
C ALA A 325 6.85 -14.78 0.96
N TRP A 326 6.00 -14.14 1.74
CA TRP A 326 6.05 -14.16 3.21
C TRP A 326 4.73 -14.57 3.78
#